data_30fc461ad97f7f40a30f33b6436a9f2f
#
_entry.id   30fc461ad97f7f40a30f33b6436a9f2f
#
_cell.length_a   1.000
_cell.length_b   1.000
_cell.length_c   1.000
_cell.angle_alpha   90.00
_cell.angle_beta   90.00
_cell.angle_gamma   90.00
#
_symmetry.space_group_name_H-M   'P 1'
#
loop_
_entity.id
_entity.type
_entity.pdbx_description
1 polymer ?
#
loop_
_entity_poly.entity_id
_entity_poly.type
_entity_poly.pdbx_seq_one_letter_code
_entity_poly.pdbx_strand_id
1 'polypeptide(L)'
;LAYDLVDEAGQSVVAVEGDRLLCPRDYLGIAHLPELVDAGVASLKIEGRMKNPDYVFNVVRVWRRALDMLRDGAWDPGAVEELERELGRSFNRGFTDAYLRGRSGAELMSFERAINQGVRVGRLVAVGHEEVTVELDAAVAAGDTLEIRFYPGVDARPDVPKRWPQVPCPVDAAAGERVVVHCKRKVDAGCEVYLIRSAGVLDQTAAVLERMRAEADAIAPVARAVEVLPFEGVTVDGGASTELVECAVPARMVFAWQLMDTDPRRELDLSDTVVVLDEVCRTGDADRTRSLMQRAGRVVCRNLGQVAMARELGTAFDVA
;
A
#
# COMPACT_ATOMS: atom_id res chain seq x y z
N LEU A 1 -13.36 2.80 4.15
CA LEU A 1 -14.66 3.44 4.33
C LEU A 1 -15.75 2.37 4.33
N ALA A 2 -16.73 2.51 5.21
CA ALA A 2 -17.94 1.72 5.22
C ALA A 2 -18.95 2.36 4.26
N TYR A 3 -19.66 1.55 3.51
CA TYR A 3 -20.68 1.98 2.58
C TYR A 3 -21.93 1.11 2.75
N ASP A 4 -23.07 1.70 2.51
CA ASP A 4 -24.32 0.97 2.32
C ASP A 4 -24.86 1.31 0.93
N LEU A 5 -25.51 0.35 0.29
CA LEU A 5 -26.22 0.53 -0.96
C LEU A 5 -27.71 0.61 -0.63
N VAL A 6 -28.31 1.73 -0.95
CA VAL A 6 -29.72 1.97 -0.67
C VAL A 6 -30.51 2.16 -1.97
N ASP A 7 -31.78 1.79 -1.96
CA ASP A 7 -32.72 2.09 -3.02
C ASP A 7 -33.21 3.56 -2.98
N GLU A 8 -34.10 3.92 -3.89
CA GLU A 8 -34.68 5.27 -3.96
C GLU A 8 -35.49 5.64 -2.70
N ALA A 9 -35.95 4.66 -1.92
CA ALA A 9 -36.64 4.86 -0.65
C ALA A 9 -35.68 4.94 0.55
N GLY A 10 -34.37 4.83 0.32
CA GLY A 10 -33.33 4.84 1.36
C GLY A 10 -33.21 3.53 2.13
N GLN A 11 -33.79 2.43 1.63
CA GLN A 11 -33.69 1.12 2.28
C GLN A 11 -32.45 0.39 1.76
N SER A 12 -31.69 -0.26 2.67
CA SER A 12 -30.53 -1.06 2.29
C SER A 12 -30.94 -2.22 1.37
N VAL A 13 -30.27 -2.32 0.24
CA VAL A 13 -30.46 -3.41 -0.76
C VAL A 13 -29.29 -4.38 -0.78
N VAL A 14 -28.41 -4.30 0.21
CA VAL A 14 -27.23 -5.16 0.32
C VAL A 14 -27.63 -6.52 0.89
N ALA A 15 -27.40 -7.57 0.11
CA ALA A 15 -27.68 -8.96 0.50
C ALA A 15 -26.44 -9.69 1.05
N VAL A 16 -25.32 -8.98 1.33
CA VAL A 16 -24.08 -9.55 1.81
C VAL A 16 -23.75 -9.04 3.20
N GLU A 17 -23.15 -9.88 4.02
CA GLU A 17 -22.63 -9.46 5.30
C GLU A 17 -21.38 -8.60 5.11
N GLY A 18 -21.30 -7.45 5.80
CA GLY A 18 -20.19 -6.54 5.76
C GLY A 18 -20.52 -5.16 5.21
N ASP A 19 -19.70 -4.20 5.56
CA ASP A 19 -19.86 -2.78 5.23
C ASP A 19 -18.80 -2.26 4.25
N ARG A 20 -18.01 -3.15 3.65
CA ARG A 20 -16.87 -2.83 2.78
C ARG A 20 -17.16 -3.10 1.30
N LEU A 21 -18.31 -2.70 0.81
CA LEU A 21 -18.82 -3.02 -0.52
C LEU A 21 -17.87 -2.67 -1.68
N LEU A 22 -17.02 -1.65 -1.49
CA LEU A 22 -16.06 -1.20 -2.50
C LEU A 22 -14.61 -1.57 -2.15
N CYS A 23 -14.39 -2.55 -1.28
CA CYS A 23 -13.06 -3.06 -0.97
C CYS A 23 -12.74 -4.26 -1.87
N PRO A 24 -11.91 -4.11 -2.92
CA PRO A 24 -11.59 -5.24 -3.78
C PRO A 24 -10.63 -6.19 -3.07
N ARG A 25 -10.78 -7.49 -3.38
CA ARG A 25 -9.74 -8.49 -3.09
C ARG A 25 -8.50 -8.22 -3.93
N ASP A 26 -7.38 -8.73 -3.48
CA ASP A 26 -6.15 -8.64 -4.25
C ASP A 26 -6.19 -9.68 -5.39
N TYR A 27 -5.84 -9.22 -6.60
CA TYR A 27 -5.84 -10.06 -7.78
C TYR A 27 -4.67 -11.03 -7.76
N LEU A 28 -4.95 -12.31 -7.91
CA LEU A 28 -3.97 -13.40 -7.93
C LEU A 28 -4.14 -14.25 -9.19
N GLY A 29 -3.24 -14.09 -10.14
CA GLY A 29 -3.29 -14.80 -11.40
C GLY A 29 -2.17 -15.82 -11.59
N ILE A 30 -1.47 -16.22 -10.51
CA ILE A 30 -0.27 -17.06 -10.63
C ILE A 30 -0.59 -18.45 -11.18
N ALA A 31 -1.74 -19.00 -10.81
CA ALA A 31 -2.19 -20.30 -11.35
C ALA A 31 -2.44 -20.29 -12.86
N HIS A 32 -2.70 -19.10 -13.42
CA HIS A 32 -2.95 -18.89 -14.85
C HIS A 32 -1.72 -18.44 -15.62
N LEU A 33 -0.53 -18.53 -15.01
CA LEU A 33 0.70 -18.07 -15.65
C LEU A 33 1.01 -18.79 -16.98
N PRO A 34 0.82 -20.12 -17.12
CA PRO A 34 1.00 -20.79 -18.40
C PRO A 34 0.11 -20.21 -19.50
N GLU A 35 -1.18 -20.06 -19.24
CA GLU A 35 -2.14 -19.54 -20.21
C GLU A 35 -1.86 -18.07 -20.57
N LEU A 36 -1.37 -17.27 -19.62
CA LEU A 36 -0.97 -15.88 -19.89
C LEU A 36 0.25 -15.82 -20.81
N VAL A 37 1.22 -16.70 -20.61
CA VAL A 37 2.40 -16.80 -21.49
C VAL A 37 2.01 -17.29 -22.88
N ASP A 38 1.17 -18.31 -22.99
CA ASP A 38 0.67 -18.85 -24.26
C ASP A 38 -0.16 -17.82 -25.02
N ALA A 39 -0.89 -16.96 -24.33
CA ALA A 39 -1.62 -15.83 -24.91
C ALA A 39 -0.70 -14.68 -25.36
N GLY A 40 0.62 -14.77 -25.17
CA GLY A 40 1.59 -13.77 -25.60
C GLY A 40 1.73 -12.56 -24.66
N VAL A 41 1.35 -12.68 -23.40
CA VAL A 41 1.56 -11.62 -22.40
C VAL A 41 3.06 -11.43 -22.17
N ALA A 42 3.59 -10.28 -22.56
CA ALA A 42 5.02 -9.99 -22.53
C ALA A 42 5.50 -9.40 -21.19
N SER A 43 4.61 -8.87 -20.38
CA SER A 43 4.96 -8.20 -19.13
C SER A 43 3.84 -8.30 -18.08
N LEU A 44 4.24 -8.48 -16.83
CA LEU A 44 3.34 -8.53 -15.67
C LEU A 44 3.57 -7.29 -14.81
N LYS A 45 2.49 -6.56 -14.50
CA LYS A 45 2.55 -5.40 -13.62
C LYS A 45 2.17 -5.80 -12.19
N ILE A 46 3.08 -5.54 -11.25
CA ILE A 46 2.85 -5.76 -9.82
C ILE A 46 2.51 -4.41 -9.17
N GLU A 47 1.37 -4.33 -8.50
CA GLU A 47 0.97 -3.14 -7.76
C GLU A 47 1.38 -3.26 -6.28
N GLY A 48 2.05 -2.21 -5.77
CA GLY A 48 2.56 -2.19 -4.40
C GLY A 48 2.86 -0.79 -3.87
N ARG A 49 2.30 0.26 -4.49
CA ARG A 49 2.64 1.67 -4.24
C ARG A 49 2.63 2.05 -2.75
N MET A 50 1.67 1.55 -1.98
CA MET A 50 1.51 1.86 -0.56
C MET A 50 1.92 0.69 0.35
N LYS A 51 2.74 -0.21 -0.17
CA LYS A 51 3.16 -1.41 0.55
C LYS A 51 4.58 -1.28 1.08
N ASN A 52 4.86 -2.02 2.13
CA ASN A 52 6.18 -2.10 2.73
C ASN A 52 7.16 -2.90 1.84
N PRO A 53 8.47 -2.74 2.02
CA PRO A 53 9.48 -3.49 1.26
C PRO A 53 9.33 -5.01 1.33
N ASP A 54 8.89 -5.55 2.46
CA ASP A 54 8.64 -6.99 2.64
C ASP A 54 7.54 -7.51 1.70
N TYR A 55 6.49 -6.75 1.48
CA TYR A 55 5.47 -7.09 0.49
C TYR A 55 6.06 -7.14 -0.93
N VAL A 56 6.77 -6.08 -1.32
CA VAL A 56 7.36 -5.98 -2.66
C VAL A 56 8.34 -7.12 -2.90
N PHE A 57 9.24 -7.35 -1.95
CA PHE A 57 10.21 -8.43 -2.00
C PHE A 57 9.53 -9.80 -2.17
N ASN A 58 8.56 -10.12 -1.30
CA ASN A 58 7.92 -11.43 -1.32
C ASN A 58 7.14 -11.65 -2.62
N VAL A 59 6.36 -10.67 -3.06
CA VAL A 59 5.57 -10.79 -4.29
C VAL A 59 6.48 -10.95 -5.51
N VAL A 60 7.50 -10.12 -5.65
CA VAL A 60 8.44 -10.21 -6.79
C VAL A 60 9.20 -11.54 -6.77
N ARG A 61 9.68 -11.98 -5.61
CA ARG A 61 10.39 -13.25 -5.45
C ARG A 61 9.53 -14.44 -5.87
N VAL A 62 8.28 -14.48 -5.43
CA VAL A 62 7.37 -15.59 -5.73
C VAL A 62 7.02 -15.62 -7.22
N TRP A 63 6.68 -14.49 -7.80
CA TRP A 63 6.41 -14.39 -9.24
C TRP A 63 7.64 -14.72 -10.10
N ARG A 64 8.84 -14.31 -9.67
CA ARG A 64 10.09 -14.69 -10.35
C ARG A 64 10.29 -16.20 -10.33
N ARG A 65 10.09 -16.83 -9.16
CA ARG A 65 10.17 -18.29 -9.04
C ARG A 65 9.16 -19.00 -9.92
N ALA A 66 7.92 -18.52 -9.99
CA ALA A 66 6.89 -19.08 -10.86
C ALA A 66 7.30 -19.03 -12.35
N LEU A 67 7.83 -17.89 -12.80
CA LEU A 67 8.32 -17.74 -14.16
C LEU A 67 9.52 -18.64 -14.46
N ASP A 68 10.43 -18.83 -13.52
CA ASP A 68 11.58 -19.71 -13.67
C ASP A 68 11.13 -21.17 -13.76
N MET A 69 10.18 -21.60 -12.91
CA MET A 69 9.60 -22.94 -12.98
C MET A 69 8.93 -23.21 -14.32
N LEU A 70 8.19 -22.25 -14.86
CA LEU A 70 7.55 -22.39 -16.17
C LEU A 70 8.60 -22.49 -17.29
N ARG A 71 9.61 -21.62 -17.29
CA ARG A 71 10.70 -21.62 -18.25
C ARG A 71 11.47 -22.94 -18.25
N ASP A 72 11.71 -23.49 -17.07
CA ASP A 72 12.53 -24.70 -16.88
C ASP A 72 11.71 -26.00 -17.04
N GLY A 73 10.42 -25.90 -17.39
CA GLY A 73 9.52 -27.04 -17.55
C GLY A 73 9.18 -27.76 -16.26
N ALA A 74 9.35 -27.10 -15.12
CA ALA A 74 9.10 -27.62 -13.77
C ALA A 74 7.76 -27.15 -13.20
N TRP A 75 6.85 -26.70 -14.05
CA TRP A 75 5.52 -26.25 -13.63
C TRP A 75 4.70 -27.42 -13.11
N ASP A 76 4.26 -27.33 -11.88
CA ASP A 76 3.48 -28.36 -11.20
C ASP A 76 2.34 -27.73 -10.40
N PRO A 77 1.10 -28.25 -10.47
CA PRO A 77 -0.05 -27.74 -9.71
C PRO A 77 0.19 -27.70 -8.19
N GLY A 78 0.86 -28.71 -7.62
CA GLY A 78 1.18 -28.72 -6.20
C GLY A 78 2.14 -27.59 -5.78
N ALA A 79 3.09 -27.26 -6.66
CA ALA A 79 3.99 -26.13 -6.47
C ALA A 79 3.24 -24.78 -6.57
N VAL A 80 2.20 -24.68 -7.40
CA VAL A 80 1.36 -23.48 -7.51
C VAL A 80 0.66 -23.20 -6.18
N GLU A 81 0.09 -24.18 -5.53
CA GLU A 81 -0.55 -24.02 -4.21
C GLU A 81 0.45 -23.48 -3.16
N GLU A 82 1.70 -23.95 -3.21
CA GLU A 82 2.75 -23.44 -2.31
C GLU A 82 3.10 -21.97 -2.63
N LEU A 83 3.22 -21.60 -3.92
CA LEU A 83 3.46 -20.23 -4.35
C LEU A 83 2.32 -19.30 -3.90
N GLU A 84 1.07 -19.73 -4.02
CA GLU A 84 -0.09 -18.97 -3.53
C GLU A 84 -0.07 -18.81 -2.01
N ARG A 85 0.31 -19.86 -1.30
CA ARG A 85 0.47 -19.83 0.15
C ARG A 85 1.60 -18.89 0.57
N GLU A 86 2.72 -18.87 -0.15
CA GLU A 86 3.82 -17.92 0.06
C GLU A 86 3.38 -16.48 -0.19
N LEU A 87 2.60 -16.22 -1.23
CA LEU A 87 2.02 -14.89 -1.49
C LEU A 87 1.10 -14.44 -0.35
N GLY A 88 0.32 -15.36 0.19
CA GLY A 88 -0.56 -15.10 1.32
C GLY A 88 0.15 -14.67 2.61
N ARG A 89 1.44 -14.99 2.78
CA ARG A 89 2.25 -14.57 3.93
C ARG A 89 2.57 -13.07 3.95
N SER A 90 2.32 -12.38 2.84
CA SER A 90 2.35 -10.92 2.75
C SER A 90 0.96 -10.34 2.94
N PHE A 91 0.88 -9.00 2.96
CA PHE A 91 -0.41 -8.32 3.04
C PHE A 91 -1.33 -8.76 1.89
N ASN A 92 -2.54 -9.20 2.24
CA ASN A 92 -3.60 -9.46 1.27
C ASN A 92 -4.98 -9.19 1.89
N ARG A 93 -5.97 -8.87 1.04
CA ARG A 93 -7.39 -8.68 1.42
C ARG A 93 -8.26 -9.85 0.99
N GLY A 94 -7.66 -11.03 0.94
CA GLY A 94 -8.17 -12.19 0.23
C GLY A 94 -7.84 -12.10 -1.25
N PHE A 95 -7.78 -13.23 -1.92
CA PHE A 95 -7.40 -13.32 -3.31
C PHE A 95 -8.59 -13.58 -4.23
N THR A 96 -8.46 -13.15 -5.47
CA THR A 96 -9.41 -13.44 -6.54
C THR A 96 -8.70 -13.51 -7.90
N ASP A 97 -9.13 -14.42 -8.74
CA ASP A 97 -8.76 -14.53 -10.16
C ASP A 97 -9.95 -14.28 -11.10
N ALA A 98 -11.05 -13.75 -10.53
CA ALA A 98 -12.33 -13.64 -11.19
C ALA A 98 -12.28 -12.90 -12.54
N TYR A 99 -11.38 -11.94 -12.70
CA TYR A 99 -11.19 -11.23 -13.97
C TYR A 99 -10.75 -12.16 -15.12
N LEU A 100 -9.88 -13.13 -14.84
CA LEU A 100 -9.43 -14.11 -15.84
C LEU A 100 -10.54 -15.10 -16.21
N ARG A 101 -11.47 -15.35 -15.29
CA ARG A 101 -12.59 -16.25 -15.53
C ARG A 101 -13.81 -15.55 -16.11
N GLY A 102 -13.70 -14.26 -16.44
CA GLY A 102 -14.84 -13.46 -16.92
C GLY A 102 -15.95 -13.26 -15.87
N ARG A 103 -15.65 -13.46 -14.59
CA ARG A 103 -16.60 -13.28 -13.49
C ARG A 103 -16.50 -11.86 -12.94
N SER A 104 -17.60 -11.37 -12.39
CA SER A 104 -17.69 -10.03 -11.79
C SER A 104 -18.66 -10.03 -10.62
N GLY A 105 -18.65 -8.95 -9.84
CA GLY A 105 -19.57 -8.76 -8.70
C GLY A 105 -18.98 -9.16 -7.36
N ALA A 106 -19.75 -9.88 -6.54
CA ALA A 106 -19.41 -10.18 -5.15
C ALA A 106 -18.05 -10.90 -4.98
N GLU A 107 -17.69 -11.76 -5.92
CA GLU A 107 -16.42 -12.51 -5.90
C GLU A 107 -15.18 -11.61 -5.94
N LEU A 108 -15.31 -10.37 -6.42
CA LEU A 108 -14.23 -9.42 -6.50
C LEU A 108 -13.99 -8.68 -5.19
N MET A 109 -14.93 -8.76 -4.24
CA MET A 109 -14.95 -7.88 -3.07
C MET A 109 -14.64 -8.61 -1.77
N SER A 110 -13.93 -7.91 -0.89
CA SER A 110 -13.67 -8.30 0.49
C SER A 110 -14.61 -7.50 1.40
N PHE A 111 -15.85 -7.97 1.56
CA PHE A 111 -16.91 -7.23 2.26
C PHE A 111 -16.64 -7.01 3.74
N GLU A 112 -16.05 -7.99 4.39
CA GLU A 112 -15.89 -7.98 5.84
C GLU A 112 -14.74 -7.08 6.30
N ARG A 113 -13.65 -7.06 5.56
CA ARG A 113 -12.39 -6.46 6.03
C ARG A 113 -11.57 -5.82 4.92
N ALA A 114 -11.15 -4.59 5.17
CA ALA A 114 -10.21 -3.85 4.32
C ALA A 114 -8.74 -3.99 4.77
N ILE A 115 -8.45 -4.94 5.68
CA ILE A 115 -7.13 -5.13 6.28
C ILE A 115 -6.54 -6.48 5.85
N ASN A 116 -5.30 -6.73 6.29
CA ASN A 116 -4.60 -7.98 5.99
C ASN A 116 -5.41 -9.20 6.43
N GLN A 117 -5.67 -10.11 5.49
CA GLN A 117 -6.34 -11.38 5.74
C GLN A 117 -5.36 -12.44 6.27
N GLY A 118 -4.10 -12.39 5.86
CA GLY A 118 -3.11 -13.40 6.23
C GLY A 118 -3.42 -14.78 5.67
N VAL A 119 -2.77 -15.78 6.24
CA VAL A 119 -2.96 -17.21 5.92
C VAL A 119 -3.47 -17.93 7.17
N ARG A 120 -4.56 -18.68 7.04
CA ARG A 120 -5.02 -19.55 8.13
C ARG A 120 -3.95 -20.62 8.39
N VAL A 121 -3.53 -20.75 9.65
CA VAL A 121 -2.49 -21.68 10.05
C VAL A 121 -2.93 -22.66 11.13
N GLY A 122 -4.12 -22.53 11.67
CA GLY A 122 -4.62 -23.46 12.67
C GLY A 122 -5.82 -22.94 13.44
N ARG A 123 -6.04 -23.55 14.61
CA ARG A 123 -7.13 -23.19 15.54
C ARG A 123 -6.69 -23.36 16.99
N LEU A 124 -7.37 -22.67 17.89
CA LEU A 124 -7.19 -22.87 19.33
C LEU A 124 -7.86 -24.17 19.78
N VAL A 125 -7.10 -25.04 20.45
CA VAL A 125 -7.59 -26.31 21.01
C VAL A 125 -7.63 -26.30 22.54
N ALA A 126 -6.87 -25.42 23.19
CA ALA A 126 -6.93 -25.23 24.65
C ALA A 126 -6.69 -23.76 25.01
N VAL A 127 -7.35 -23.29 26.06
CA VAL A 127 -7.27 -21.93 26.58
C VAL A 127 -7.00 -21.98 28.07
N GLY A 128 -5.84 -21.43 28.48
CA GLY A 128 -5.44 -21.25 29.88
C GLY A 128 -5.60 -19.79 30.33
N HIS A 129 -4.95 -19.41 31.42
CA HIS A 129 -5.07 -18.07 32.00
C HIS A 129 -4.41 -16.99 31.12
N GLU A 130 -3.19 -17.21 30.66
CA GLU A 130 -2.46 -16.31 29.73
C GLU A 130 -1.78 -17.09 28.62
N GLU A 131 -2.06 -18.36 28.47
CA GLU A 131 -1.49 -19.25 27.47
C GLU A 131 -2.61 -19.95 26.70
N VAL A 132 -2.45 -20.03 25.41
CA VAL A 132 -3.37 -20.76 24.54
C VAL A 132 -2.59 -21.75 23.69
N THR A 133 -3.21 -22.88 23.39
CA THR A 133 -2.61 -23.92 22.53
C THR A 133 -3.25 -23.85 21.16
N VAL A 134 -2.41 -23.65 20.16
CA VAL A 134 -2.77 -23.69 18.74
C VAL A 134 -2.45 -25.06 18.17
N GLU A 135 -3.41 -25.71 17.55
CA GLU A 135 -3.20 -26.88 16.70
C GLU A 135 -3.01 -26.38 15.26
N LEU A 136 -1.88 -26.73 14.66
CA LEU A 136 -1.44 -26.17 13.39
C LEU A 136 -1.92 -27.00 12.20
N ASP A 137 -2.47 -26.33 11.19
CA ASP A 137 -2.77 -26.87 9.86
C ASP A 137 -1.64 -26.59 8.84
N ALA A 138 -0.79 -25.60 9.15
CA ALA A 138 0.35 -25.21 8.33
C ALA A 138 1.55 -24.84 9.22
N ALA A 139 2.75 -24.95 8.67
CA ALA A 139 3.98 -24.61 9.38
C ALA A 139 4.06 -23.12 9.70
N VAL A 140 4.60 -22.81 10.88
CA VAL A 140 4.92 -21.46 11.37
C VAL A 140 6.36 -21.42 11.84
N ALA A 141 6.93 -20.21 11.89
CA ALA A 141 8.28 -19.97 12.36
C ALA A 141 8.30 -19.13 13.64
N ALA A 142 9.37 -19.25 14.41
CA ALA A 142 9.64 -18.37 15.54
C ALA A 142 9.68 -16.91 15.06
N GLY A 143 8.99 -16.02 15.78
CA GLY A 143 8.86 -14.60 15.41
C GLY A 143 7.73 -14.28 14.44
N ASP A 144 7.08 -15.27 13.85
CA ASP A 144 5.85 -15.04 13.07
C ASP A 144 4.79 -14.35 13.94
N THR A 145 4.01 -13.44 13.37
CA THR A 145 2.89 -12.84 14.09
C THR A 145 1.59 -13.56 13.75
N LEU A 146 0.99 -14.13 14.77
CA LEU A 146 -0.27 -14.85 14.68
C LEU A 146 -1.41 -13.97 15.17
N GLU A 147 -2.54 -13.97 14.45
CA GLU A 147 -3.77 -13.29 14.83
C GLU A 147 -4.84 -14.32 15.16
N ILE A 148 -5.39 -14.23 16.36
CA ILE A 148 -6.44 -15.14 16.85
C ILE A 148 -7.78 -14.50 16.56
N ARG A 149 -8.57 -15.14 15.68
CA ARG A 149 -9.88 -14.65 15.23
C ARG A 149 -11.01 -15.40 15.87
N PHE A 150 -11.98 -14.64 16.32
CA PHE A 150 -13.22 -15.21 16.80
C PHE A 150 -13.99 -15.80 15.62
N TYR A 151 -14.73 -16.86 15.85
CA TYR A 151 -15.57 -17.46 14.81
C TYR A 151 -16.82 -16.59 14.52
N PRO A 152 -17.44 -16.75 13.35
CA PRO A 152 -18.62 -15.99 12.97
C PRO A 152 -19.73 -16.03 14.05
N GLY A 153 -20.35 -14.90 14.32
CA GLY A 153 -21.38 -14.72 15.35
C GLY A 153 -20.85 -14.30 16.72
N VAL A 154 -19.56 -14.48 17.03
CA VAL A 154 -18.95 -13.98 18.27
C VAL A 154 -18.56 -12.52 18.12
N ASP A 155 -18.11 -12.10 16.94
CA ASP A 155 -17.72 -10.71 16.64
C ASP A 155 -18.89 -9.70 16.73
N ALA A 156 -20.12 -10.19 16.63
CA ALA A 156 -21.32 -9.37 16.76
C ALA A 156 -21.65 -8.98 18.21
N ARG A 157 -20.96 -9.53 19.21
CA ARG A 157 -21.19 -9.21 20.61
C ARG A 157 -20.57 -7.85 20.98
N PRO A 158 -21.29 -7.00 21.74
CA PRO A 158 -20.81 -5.67 22.12
C PRO A 158 -19.53 -5.68 22.95
N ASP A 159 -19.26 -6.78 23.65
CA ASP A 159 -18.13 -6.98 24.55
C ASP A 159 -16.87 -7.55 23.86
N VAL A 160 -16.98 -7.92 22.58
CA VAL A 160 -15.83 -8.43 21.82
C VAL A 160 -14.96 -7.27 21.35
N PRO A 161 -13.64 -7.30 21.60
CA PRO A 161 -12.74 -6.26 21.14
C PRO A 161 -12.78 -6.13 19.61
N LYS A 162 -12.88 -4.91 19.11
CA LYS A 162 -12.83 -4.61 17.65
C LYS A 162 -11.49 -4.99 16.98
N ARG A 163 -10.48 -5.30 17.78
CA ARG A 163 -9.14 -5.76 17.29
C ARG A 163 -8.86 -7.13 17.88
N TRP A 164 -8.59 -8.06 17.01
CA TRP A 164 -8.19 -9.40 17.38
C TRP A 164 -6.80 -9.44 18.01
N PRO A 165 -6.55 -10.34 18.97
CA PRO A 165 -5.23 -10.49 19.56
C PRO A 165 -4.19 -10.87 18.50
N GLN A 166 -3.06 -10.20 18.55
CA GLN A 166 -1.88 -10.52 17.75
C GLN A 166 -0.78 -10.94 18.71
N VAL A 167 -0.22 -12.12 18.49
CA VAL A 167 0.77 -12.74 19.37
C VAL A 167 1.95 -13.26 18.55
N PRO A 168 3.18 -13.16 19.07
CA PRO A 168 4.33 -13.76 18.42
C PRO A 168 4.31 -15.28 18.58
N CYS A 169 4.70 -15.99 17.53
CA CYS A 169 4.98 -17.42 17.60
C CYS A 169 6.34 -17.63 18.29
N PRO A 170 6.42 -18.43 19.36
CA PRO A 170 7.66 -18.56 20.12
C PRO A 170 8.66 -19.54 19.50
N VAL A 171 8.23 -20.46 18.65
CA VAL A 171 9.03 -21.58 18.12
C VAL A 171 8.68 -21.87 16.67
N ASP A 172 9.60 -22.54 15.97
CA ASP A 172 9.29 -23.19 14.71
C ASP A 172 8.44 -24.44 14.96
N ALA A 173 7.40 -24.62 14.16
CA ALA A 173 6.56 -25.81 14.26
C ALA A 173 5.95 -26.18 12.92
N ALA A 174 5.78 -27.48 12.67
CA ALA A 174 5.21 -28.04 11.45
C ALA A 174 3.68 -28.15 11.52
N ALA A 175 3.06 -28.37 10.37
CA ALA A 175 1.65 -28.76 10.32
C ALA A 175 1.39 -30.03 11.13
N GLY A 176 0.30 -30.08 11.88
CA GLY A 176 -0.07 -31.18 12.79
C GLY A 176 0.50 -31.04 14.20
N GLU A 177 1.44 -30.15 14.44
CA GLU A 177 1.99 -29.90 15.77
C GLU A 177 1.12 -28.91 16.57
N ARG A 178 1.41 -28.83 17.86
CA ARG A 178 0.76 -27.91 18.80
C ARG A 178 1.77 -26.94 19.36
N VAL A 179 1.41 -25.65 19.31
CA VAL A 179 2.24 -24.56 19.83
C VAL A 179 1.49 -23.84 20.94
N VAL A 180 2.17 -23.62 22.07
CA VAL A 180 1.67 -22.77 23.15
C VAL A 180 2.12 -21.35 22.90
N VAL A 181 1.18 -20.42 22.83
CA VAL A 181 1.46 -18.98 22.66
C VAL A 181 0.89 -18.18 23.83
N HIS A 182 1.59 -17.10 24.20
CA HIS A 182 1.14 -16.22 25.25
C HIS A 182 0.08 -15.25 24.74
N CYS A 183 -1.11 -15.27 25.34
CA CYS A 183 -2.23 -14.41 24.97
C CYS A 183 -2.93 -13.88 26.23
N LYS A 184 -2.73 -12.58 26.49
CA LYS A 184 -3.36 -11.91 27.64
C LYS A 184 -4.84 -11.57 27.44
N ARG A 185 -5.35 -11.71 26.22
CA ARG A 185 -6.74 -11.43 25.92
C ARG A 185 -7.61 -12.65 26.08
N LYS A 186 -8.83 -12.43 26.55
CA LYS A 186 -9.82 -13.49 26.64
C LYS A 186 -10.18 -13.96 25.22
N VAL A 187 -9.97 -15.24 24.97
CA VAL A 187 -10.30 -15.95 23.75
C VAL A 187 -10.96 -17.28 24.10
N ASP A 188 -11.61 -17.91 23.14
CA ASP A 188 -12.30 -19.17 23.32
C ASP A 188 -11.63 -20.28 22.49
N ALA A 189 -11.76 -21.53 22.92
CA ALA A 189 -11.37 -22.67 22.10
C ALA A 189 -12.20 -22.70 20.81
N GLY A 190 -11.58 -23.13 19.71
CA GLY A 190 -12.20 -23.13 18.39
C GLY A 190 -11.93 -21.85 17.57
N CYS A 191 -11.40 -20.78 18.19
CA CYS A 191 -10.96 -19.60 17.44
C CYS A 191 -9.94 -19.98 16.37
N GLU A 192 -10.09 -19.40 15.18
CA GLU A 192 -9.14 -19.59 14.09
C GLU A 192 -7.88 -18.77 14.29
N VAL A 193 -6.75 -19.29 13.83
CA VAL A 193 -5.44 -18.63 13.93
C VAL A 193 -4.88 -18.38 12.54
N TYR A 194 -4.49 -17.14 12.32
CA TYR A 194 -3.96 -16.66 11.04
C TYR A 194 -2.55 -16.09 11.20
N LEU A 195 -1.66 -16.47 10.31
CA LEU A 195 -0.36 -15.82 10.15
C LEU A 195 -0.57 -14.54 9.35
N ILE A 196 -0.28 -13.40 9.97
CA ILE A 196 -0.47 -12.07 9.36
C ILE A 196 0.84 -11.38 9.05
N ARG A 197 1.96 -11.89 9.57
CA ARG A 197 3.31 -11.38 9.31
C ARG A 197 4.33 -12.48 9.49
N SER A 198 5.10 -12.75 8.44
CA SER A 198 6.13 -13.81 8.46
C SER A 198 7.49 -13.23 8.84
N ALA A 199 8.09 -13.78 9.90
CA ALA A 199 9.45 -13.43 10.32
C ALA A 199 10.47 -13.75 9.22
N GLY A 200 10.36 -14.92 8.58
CA GLY A 200 11.27 -15.32 7.52
C GLY A 200 11.24 -14.39 6.30
N VAL A 201 10.07 -13.85 5.92
CA VAL A 201 9.97 -12.85 4.85
C VAL A 201 10.65 -11.54 5.26
N LEU A 202 10.49 -11.12 6.51
CA LEU A 202 11.10 -9.89 7.03
C LEU A 202 12.62 -10.00 7.05
N ASP A 203 13.17 -11.11 7.54
CA ASP A 203 14.60 -11.35 7.63
C ASP A 203 15.25 -11.41 6.24
N GLN A 204 14.64 -12.11 5.29
CA GLN A 204 15.10 -12.15 3.91
C GLN A 204 15.06 -10.77 3.26
N THR A 205 14.01 -9.99 3.51
CA THR A 205 13.89 -8.62 3.02
C THR A 205 14.99 -7.73 3.58
N ALA A 206 15.24 -7.82 4.89
CA ALA A 206 16.28 -7.04 5.55
C ALA A 206 17.67 -7.34 4.96
N ALA A 207 17.98 -8.61 4.75
CA ALA A 207 19.26 -9.03 4.15
C ALA A 207 19.44 -8.51 2.71
N VAL A 208 18.35 -8.53 1.90
CA VAL A 208 18.39 -7.99 0.53
C VAL A 208 18.58 -6.48 0.54
N LEU A 209 17.86 -5.76 1.40
CA LEU A 209 17.98 -4.30 1.52
C LEU A 209 19.38 -3.88 1.97
N GLU A 210 19.98 -4.60 2.91
CA GLU A 210 21.36 -4.33 3.37
C GLU A 210 22.35 -4.50 2.23
N ARG A 211 22.24 -5.61 1.46
CA ARG A 211 23.08 -5.83 0.28
C ARG A 211 22.91 -4.72 -0.76
N MET A 212 21.66 -4.36 -1.09
CA MET A 212 21.38 -3.29 -2.08
C MET A 212 21.93 -1.94 -1.63
N ARG A 213 21.89 -1.63 -0.33
CA ARG A 213 22.49 -0.41 0.21
C ARG A 213 24.00 -0.43 0.05
N ALA A 214 24.65 -1.54 0.41
CA ALA A 214 26.09 -1.69 0.24
C ALA A 214 26.51 -1.57 -1.23
N GLU A 215 25.76 -2.16 -2.15
CA GLU A 215 25.99 -2.03 -3.60
C GLU A 215 25.80 -0.58 -4.07
N ALA A 216 24.75 0.12 -3.60
CA ALA A 216 24.52 1.52 -3.94
C ALA A 216 25.61 2.44 -3.39
N ASP A 217 26.07 2.21 -2.16
CA ASP A 217 27.15 2.99 -1.55
C ASP A 217 28.51 2.77 -2.26
N ALA A 218 28.70 1.60 -2.87
CA ALA A 218 29.90 1.30 -3.67
C ALA A 218 29.88 1.96 -5.07
N ILE A 219 28.73 2.43 -5.54
CA ILE A 219 28.64 3.16 -6.81
C ILE A 219 29.14 4.58 -6.58
N ALA A 220 30.34 4.88 -7.08
CA ALA A 220 30.84 6.24 -7.06
C ALA A 220 29.85 7.18 -7.75
N PRO A 221 29.51 8.33 -7.13
CA PRO A 221 28.65 9.30 -7.77
C PRO A 221 29.29 9.73 -9.09
N VAL A 222 28.69 9.27 -10.20
CA VAL A 222 29.05 9.78 -11.52
C VAL A 222 28.53 11.20 -11.57
N ALA A 223 29.41 12.18 -11.35
CA ALA A 223 29.14 13.55 -11.72
C ALA A 223 28.94 13.57 -13.24
N ARG A 224 27.71 13.33 -13.68
CA ARG A 224 27.32 13.66 -15.05
C ARG A 224 27.33 15.17 -15.10
N ALA A 225 28.30 15.73 -15.81
CA ALA A 225 28.10 17.05 -16.38
C ALA A 225 26.84 16.93 -17.25
N VAL A 226 25.72 17.37 -16.71
CA VAL A 226 24.51 17.54 -17.52
C VAL A 226 24.84 18.71 -18.42
N GLU A 227 25.17 18.43 -19.67
CA GLU A 227 25.14 19.44 -20.70
C GLU A 227 23.69 19.86 -20.83
N VAL A 228 23.34 20.96 -20.16
CA VAL A 228 22.02 21.55 -20.29
C VAL A 228 21.99 22.15 -21.69
N LEU A 229 21.37 21.44 -22.62
CA LEU A 229 21.09 21.97 -23.94
C LEU A 229 20.29 23.26 -23.77
N PRO A 230 20.68 24.38 -24.42
CA PRO A 230 19.93 25.61 -24.34
C PRO A 230 18.48 25.32 -24.78
N PHE A 231 17.54 25.68 -23.94
CA PHE A 231 16.12 25.55 -24.24
C PHE A 231 15.74 26.69 -25.20
N GLU A 232 15.80 26.42 -26.51
CA GLU A 232 15.33 27.38 -27.51
C GLU A 232 13.80 27.42 -27.49
N GLY A 233 13.23 28.54 -27.09
CA GLY A 233 11.84 28.81 -27.38
C GLY A 233 10.90 29.16 -26.23
N VAL A 234 11.35 29.47 -25.03
CA VAL A 234 10.50 30.08 -24.01
C VAL A 234 10.87 31.57 -23.88
N THR A 235 10.07 32.42 -24.46
CA THR A 235 10.06 33.85 -24.14
C THR A 235 9.36 34.04 -22.80
N VAL A 236 10.13 34.25 -21.75
CA VAL A 236 9.61 34.81 -20.51
C VAL A 236 9.80 36.32 -20.62
N ASP A 237 8.69 37.02 -20.78
CA ASP A 237 8.58 38.48 -20.80
C ASP A 237 9.78 39.27 -21.41
N GLY A 238 9.81 39.30 -22.75
CA GLY A 238 10.55 40.32 -23.48
C GLY A 238 12.02 40.07 -23.80
N GLY A 239 12.56 38.87 -23.58
CA GLY A 239 13.92 38.56 -23.97
C GLY A 239 14.24 37.08 -24.02
N ALA A 240 14.71 36.61 -25.17
CA ALA A 240 15.37 35.29 -25.24
C ALA A 240 16.71 35.41 -24.52
N SER A 241 16.84 34.88 -23.32
CA SER A 241 18.14 34.69 -22.68
C SER A 241 18.62 33.28 -23.00
N THR A 242 19.64 33.17 -23.82
CA THR A 242 20.36 31.92 -24.09
C THR A 242 21.45 31.66 -23.05
N GLU A 243 21.63 32.53 -22.08
CA GLU A 243 22.47 32.26 -20.92
C GLU A 243 21.63 31.58 -19.88
N LEU A 244 22.03 30.35 -19.51
CA LEU A 244 21.72 29.82 -18.20
C LEU A 244 22.28 30.81 -17.20
N VAL A 245 21.48 31.78 -16.83
CA VAL A 245 21.71 32.53 -15.63
C VAL A 245 21.77 31.45 -14.56
N GLU A 246 22.90 31.28 -13.88
CA GLU A 246 22.89 30.68 -12.56
C GLU A 246 21.72 31.36 -11.87
N CYS A 247 20.60 30.65 -11.74
CA CYS A 247 19.52 31.08 -10.90
C CYS A 247 20.07 31.02 -9.48
N ALA A 248 20.81 32.01 -9.08
CA ALA A 248 20.79 32.43 -7.70
C ALA A 248 19.30 32.70 -7.45
N VAL A 249 18.58 31.65 -7.04
CA VAL A 249 17.20 31.77 -6.65
C VAL A 249 17.20 32.57 -5.37
N PRO A 250 17.06 33.89 -5.40
CA PRO A 250 16.95 34.68 -4.18
C PRO A 250 15.60 34.41 -3.52
N ALA A 251 14.66 33.85 -4.28
CA ALA A 251 13.34 33.53 -3.79
C ALA A 251 13.37 32.23 -2.97
N ARG A 252 13.02 32.33 -1.73
CA ARG A 252 12.77 31.20 -0.85
C ARG A 252 11.66 30.34 -1.46
N MET A 253 11.97 29.09 -1.81
CA MET A 253 10.97 28.15 -2.31
C MET A 253 10.41 27.35 -1.12
N VAL A 254 9.08 27.30 -1.01
CA VAL A 254 8.38 26.59 0.07
C VAL A 254 7.21 25.82 -0.52
N PHE A 255 7.03 24.57 -0.12
CA PHE A 255 5.84 23.82 -0.49
C PHE A 255 4.63 24.23 0.37
N ALA A 256 3.46 24.29 -0.23
CA ALA A 256 2.22 24.69 0.46
C ALA A 256 1.94 23.84 1.71
N TRP A 257 2.23 22.52 1.65
CA TRP A 257 2.06 21.62 2.79
C TRP A 257 2.96 21.97 3.99
N GLN A 258 4.15 22.54 3.77
CA GLN A 258 5.05 22.98 4.84
C GLN A 258 4.50 24.17 5.62
N LEU A 259 3.56 24.89 5.02
CA LEU A 259 2.87 26.02 5.65
C LEU A 259 1.61 25.59 6.41
N MET A 260 1.28 24.29 6.40
CA MET A 260 0.07 23.74 7.04
C MET A 260 0.13 23.77 8.58
N ASP A 261 1.31 23.55 9.13
CA ASP A 261 1.51 23.43 10.58
C ASP A 261 1.92 24.77 11.24
N THR A 262 1.97 25.85 10.47
CA THR A 262 2.24 27.15 11.05
C THR A 262 0.96 27.72 11.67
N ASP A 263 1.07 28.21 12.92
CA ASP A 263 -0.01 28.92 13.60
C ASP A 263 -0.63 29.93 12.62
N PRO A 264 -1.94 29.84 12.31
CA PRO A 264 -2.61 30.75 11.39
C PRO A 264 -2.53 32.22 11.83
N ARG A 265 -2.16 32.49 13.08
CA ARG A 265 -1.91 33.83 13.62
C ARG A 265 -0.52 34.38 13.27
N ARG A 266 0.39 33.55 12.77
CA ARG A 266 1.69 33.98 12.27
C ARG A 266 1.52 34.41 10.82
N GLU A 267 1.34 35.69 10.58
CA GLU A 267 1.47 36.27 9.24
C GLU A 267 2.93 36.11 8.77
N LEU A 268 3.18 35.04 8.04
CA LEU A 268 4.43 34.89 7.31
C LEU A 268 4.36 35.81 6.11
N ASP A 269 5.34 36.68 5.96
CA ASP A 269 5.55 37.43 4.71
C ASP A 269 6.06 36.43 3.66
N LEU A 270 5.27 36.26 2.62
CA LEU A 270 5.54 35.38 1.49
C LEU A 270 5.81 36.16 0.19
N SER A 271 5.91 37.50 0.26
CA SER A 271 6.08 38.37 -0.90
C SER A 271 7.33 38.04 -1.75
N ASP A 272 8.41 37.62 -1.09
CA ASP A 272 9.66 37.18 -1.75
C ASP A 272 9.78 35.65 -1.82
N THR A 273 8.65 34.97 -1.74
CA THR A 273 8.63 33.50 -1.68
C THR A 273 7.91 32.91 -2.90
N VAL A 274 8.51 31.89 -3.48
CA VAL A 274 7.84 31.01 -4.45
C VAL A 274 7.15 29.89 -3.70
N VAL A 275 5.82 29.82 -3.76
CA VAL A 275 5.04 28.77 -3.12
C VAL A 275 4.66 27.70 -4.13
N VAL A 276 5.18 26.49 -3.95
CA VAL A 276 4.79 25.31 -4.74
C VAL A 276 3.49 24.75 -4.17
N LEU A 277 2.42 24.83 -4.95
CA LEU A 277 1.10 24.39 -4.54
C LEU A 277 0.99 22.86 -4.56
N ASP A 278 0.08 22.33 -3.76
CA ASP A 278 -0.19 20.90 -3.74
C ASP A 278 -0.85 20.45 -5.06
N GLU A 279 -0.49 19.25 -5.54
CA GLU A 279 -1.03 18.70 -6.79
C GLU A 279 -2.55 18.52 -6.76
N VAL A 280 -3.06 18.12 -5.59
CA VAL A 280 -4.50 17.92 -5.34
C VAL A 280 -5.01 19.02 -4.43
N CYS A 281 -5.91 19.85 -4.96
CA CYS A 281 -6.65 20.85 -4.19
C CYS A 281 -8.08 20.33 -3.98
N ARG A 282 -8.44 20.02 -2.75
CA ARG A 282 -9.79 19.61 -2.40
C ARG A 282 -10.68 20.84 -2.24
N THR A 283 -12.00 20.65 -2.34
CA THR A 283 -12.97 21.76 -2.21
C THR A 283 -12.79 22.55 -0.91
N GLY A 284 -12.45 21.86 0.20
CA GLY A 284 -12.18 22.50 1.48
C GLY A 284 -10.87 23.30 1.55
N ASP A 285 -9.96 23.12 0.59
CA ASP A 285 -8.64 23.76 0.57
C ASP A 285 -8.62 25.02 -0.32
N ALA A 286 -9.71 25.30 -1.05
CA ALA A 286 -9.77 26.37 -2.04
C ALA A 286 -9.48 27.74 -1.44
N ASP A 287 -10.10 28.09 -0.32
CA ASP A 287 -9.91 29.37 0.35
C ASP A 287 -8.49 29.56 0.86
N ARG A 288 -7.90 28.49 1.35
CA ARG A 288 -6.52 28.47 1.81
C ARG A 288 -5.55 28.64 0.63
N THR A 289 -5.76 27.90 -0.46
CA THR A 289 -4.96 28.02 -1.67
C THR A 289 -5.04 29.44 -2.20
N ARG A 290 -6.22 30.03 -2.22
CA ARG A 290 -6.46 31.43 -2.60
C ARG A 290 -5.67 32.41 -1.71
N SER A 291 -5.72 32.22 -0.41
CA SER A 291 -4.97 33.04 0.55
C SER A 291 -3.45 32.92 0.37
N LEU A 292 -2.93 31.72 0.12
CA LEU A 292 -1.52 31.52 -0.17
C LEU A 292 -1.10 32.23 -1.46
N MET A 293 -1.90 32.13 -2.54
CA MET A 293 -1.65 32.81 -3.81
C MET A 293 -1.63 34.32 -3.67
N GLN A 294 -2.53 34.92 -2.87
CA GLN A 294 -2.59 36.35 -2.65
C GLN A 294 -1.39 36.91 -1.88
N ARG A 295 -0.75 36.07 -1.07
CA ARG A 295 0.39 36.46 -0.21
C ARG A 295 1.74 36.13 -0.79
N ALA A 296 1.81 35.16 -1.69
CA ALA A 296 3.05 34.72 -2.33
C ALA A 296 3.51 35.73 -3.40
N GLY A 297 4.81 35.94 -3.49
CA GLY A 297 5.40 36.71 -4.59
C GLY A 297 5.21 35.99 -5.93
N ARG A 298 5.27 34.66 -5.92
CA ARG A 298 5.02 33.79 -7.07
C ARG A 298 4.53 32.42 -6.61
N VAL A 299 3.74 31.74 -7.44
CA VAL A 299 3.32 30.36 -7.15
C VAL A 299 3.68 29.41 -8.30
N VAL A 300 3.89 28.14 -7.96
CA VAL A 300 3.97 27.06 -8.95
C VAL A 300 2.65 26.30 -8.92
N CYS A 301 1.88 26.41 -9.99
CA CYS A 301 0.61 25.72 -10.17
C CYS A 301 0.85 24.29 -10.68
N ARG A 302 0.18 23.32 -10.08
CA ARG A 302 0.32 21.89 -10.40
C ARG A 302 -0.97 21.29 -10.98
N ASN A 303 -2.01 22.09 -11.17
CA ASN A 303 -3.24 21.69 -11.86
C ASN A 303 -3.94 22.90 -12.50
N LEU A 304 -4.84 22.64 -13.45
CA LEU A 304 -5.54 23.69 -14.22
C LEU A 304 -6.45 24.59 -13.36
N GLY A 305 -7.02 24.05 -12.27
CA GLY A 305 -7.83 24.85 -11.35
C GLY A 305 -7.01 25.93 -10.65
N GLN A 306 -5.77 25.61 -10.28
CA GLN A 306 -4.82 26.56 -9.69
C GLN A 306 -4.40 27.63 -10.71
N VAL A 307 -4.18 27.26 -11.98
CA VAL A 307 -3.88 28.22 -13.05
C VAL A 307 -5.03 29.22 -13.24
N ALA A 308 -6.27 28.73 -13.25
CA ALA A 308 -7.44 29.59 -13.36
C ALA A 308 -7.53 30.56 -12.17
N MET A 309 -7.34 30.05 -10.95
CA MET A 309 -7.36 30.84 -9.71
C MET A 309 -6.24 31.89 -9.68
N ALA A 310 -5.02 31.55 -10.08
CA ALA A 310 -3.89 32.48 -10.13
C ALA A 310 -4.15 33.61 -11.12
N ARG A 311 -4.73 33.31 -12.29
CA ARG A 311 -5.14 34.33 -13.29
C ARG A 311 -6.23 35.25 -12.74
N GLU A 312 -7.23 34.71 -12.06
CA GLU A 312 -8.31 35.48 -11.43
C GLU A 312 -7.75 36.46 -10.39
N LEU A 313 -6.75 36.03 -9.62
CA LEU A 313 -6.14 36.81 -8.55
C LEU A 313 -5.04 37.77 -9.04
N GLY A 314 -4.59 37.64 -10.27
CA GLY A 314 -3.43 38.39 -10.80
C GLY A 314 -2.10 37.98 -10.17
N THR A 315 -2.01 36.78 -9.58
CA THR A 315 -0.79 36.25 -8.95
C THR A 315 0.17 35.75 -10.04
N ALA A 316 1.45 36.10 -9.92
CA ALA A 316 2.48 35.54 -10.79
C ALA A 316 2.62 34.05 -10.59
N PHE A 317 2.67 33.25 -11.67
CA PHE A 317 2.72 31.82 -11.57
C PHE A 317 3.56 31.14 -12.66
N ASP A 318 4.08 29.98 -12.31
CA ASP A 318 4.66 28.98 -13.21
C ASP A 318 3.78 27.72 -13.18
N VAL A 319 3.95 26.81 -14.16
CA VAL A 319 3.22 25.54 -14.23
C VAL A 319 4.21 24.39 -14.20
N ALA A 320 3.97 23.39 -13.30
CA ALA A 320 4.77 22.19 -13.16
C ALA A 320 3.93 20.92 -13.35
#